data_a41f10be5b4350ad3e2ba94da5d1e2a3
#
_entry.id   a41f10be5b4350ad3e2ba94da5d1e2a3
#
_cell.length_a   1.000
_cell.length_b   1.000
_cell.length_c   1.000
_cell.angle_alpha   90.00
_cell.angle_beta   90.00
_cell.angle_gamma   90.00
#
_symmetry.space_group_name_H-M   'P 1'
#
loop_
_entity.id
_entity.type
_entity.pdbx_description
1 polymer ?
#
loop_
_entity_poly.entity_id
_entity_poly.type
_entity_poly.pdbx_seq_one_letter_code
_entity_poly.pdbx_strand_id
1 'polypeptide(L)'
;LYNDTIAAIASGMTSSGIGIIRISGSDAFAVAEKIFRPHKKDKRLSEQETYTIHYGTIMDGKETLDEVIVLLMKGPHSYTAEDTVEIDCHGGVFVMKKIVTLC
;
A
#
# COMPACT_ATOMS: atom_id res chain seq x y z
N LEU A 1 -3.14 24.65 -4.66
CA LEU A 1 -3.59 23.28 -4.45
C LEU A 1 -2.44 22.31 -4.61
N TYR A 2 -2.23 21.55 -3.60
CA TYR A 2 -1.18 20.54 -3.61
C TYR A 2 -1.80 19.17 -3.87
N ASN A 3 -1.31 18.50 -4.92
CA ASN A 3 -1.73 17.15 -5.27
C ASN A 3 -0.63 16.16 -4.84
N ASP A 4 -0.17 16.30 -3.61
CA ASP A 4 0.88 15.43 -3.12
C ASP A 4 0.32 14.06 -2.78
N THR A 5 1.04 13.03 -3.20
CA THR A 5 0.75 11.67 -2.76
C THR A 5 1.46 11.43 -1.44
N ILE A 6 0.70 11.02 -0.44
CA ILE A 6 1.18 10.86 0.93
C ILE A 6 1.08 9.39 1.34
N ALA A 7 2.14 8.88 1.95
CA ALA A 7 2.14 7.57 2.58
C ALA A 7 2.33 7.73 4.08
N ALA A 8 1.50 7.06 4.86
CA ALA A 8 1.55 7.17 6.31
C ALA A 8 1.05 5.89 6.99
N ILE A 9 1.50 5.67 8.21
CA ILE A 9 0.97 4.60 9.05
C ILE A 9 -0.40 5.04 9.55
N ALA A 10 -1.42 4.27 9.21
CA ALA A 10 -2.81 4.59 9.51
C ALA A 10 -3.36 3.86 10.74
N SER A 11 -2.62 2.88 11.25
CA SER A 11 -2.98 2.14 12.46
C SER A 11 -2.06 2.53 13.61
N GLY A 12 -2.39 2.04 14.83
CA GLY A 12 -1.48 2.19 15.96
C GLY A 12 -0.16 1.47 15.70
N MET A 13 0.92 2.00 16.26
CA MET A 13 2.26 1.43 16.11
C MET A 13 2.51 0.41 17.21
N THR A 14 1.91 -0.78 17.09
CA THR A 14 2.10 -1.87 18.03
C THR A 14 2.99 -2.94 17.42
N SER A 15 3.66 -3.71 18.24
CA SER A 15 4.52 -4.80 17.79
C SER A 15 3.75 -6.09 17.50
N SER A 16 2.46 -6.11 17.74
CA SER A 16 1.61 -7.29 17.55
C SER A 16 0.42 -6.95 16.66
N GLY A 17 -0.01 -7.93 15.87
CA GLY A 17 -1.16 -7.79 15.00
C GLY A 17 -0.83 -7.16 13.65
N ILE A 18 -1.84 -6.70 12.96
CA ILE A 18 -1.75 -6.15 11.61
C ILE A 18 -1.56 -4.65 11.69
N GLY A 19 -0.55 -4.14 10.98
CA GLY A 19 -0.38 -2.72 10.79
C GLY A 19 -0.93 -2.27 9.44
N ILE A 20 -1.48 -1.07 9.38
CA ILE A 20 -2.06 -0.52 8.16
C ILE A 20 -1.25 0.69 7.71
N ILE A 21 -0.80 0.65 6.46
CA ILE A 21 -0.19 1.80 5.79
C ILE A 21 -1.16 2.28 4.74
N ARG A 22 -1.38 3.58 4.68
CA ARG A 22 -2.25 4.17 3.67
C ARG A 22 -1.46 5.12 2.78
N ILE A 23 -1.62 4.94 1.47
CA ILE A 23 -1.07 5.82 0.45
C ILE A 23 -2.24 6.50 -0.22
N SER A 24 -2.26 7.84 -0.22
CA SER A 24 -3.37 8.60 -0.76
C SER A 24 -2.84 9.71 -1.66
N GLY A 25 -3.48 9.88 -2.82
CA GLY A 25 -3.12 10.90 -3.78
C GLY A 25 -3.19 10.39 -5.21
N SER A 26 -2.96 11.27 -6.16
CA SER A 26 -3.05 10.93 -7.59
C SER A 26 -2.05 9.86 -8.04
N ASP A 27 -0.93 9.71 -7.32
CA ASP A 27 0.12 8.75 -7.66
C ASP A 27 0.11 7.52 -6.74
N ALA A 28 -0.96 7.31 -5.97
CA ALA A 28 -1.01 6.24 -4.98
C ALA A 28 -0.74 4.86 -5.58
N PHE A 29 -1.37 4.56 -6.73
CA PHE A 29 -1.19 3.26 -7.38
C PHE A 29 0.22 3.10 -7.94
N ALA A 30 0.77 4.15 -8.54
CA ALA A 30 2.13 4.11 -9.07
C ALA A 30 3.17 3.90 -7.97
N VAL A 31 2.99 4.57 -6.84
CA VAL A 31 3.87 4.41 -5.68
C VAL A 31 3.80 2.97 -5.16
N ALA A 32 2.60 2.43 -4.99
CA ALA A 32 2.42 1.06 -4.51
C ALA A 32 3.01 0.04 -5.49
N GLU A 33 2.80 0.22 -6.80
CA GLU A 33 3.30 -0.70 -7.82
C GLU A 33 4.82 -0.84 -7.83
N LYS A 34 5.55 0.20 -7.41
CA LYS A 34 7.01 0.13 -7.36
C LYS A 34 7.53 -0.88 -6.35
N ILE A 35 6.80 -1.09 -5.27
CA ILE A 35 7.26 -1.92 -4.16
C ILE A 35 6.45 -3.19 -3.98
N PHE A 36 5.30 -3.31 -4.63
CA PHE A 36 4.40 -4.46 -4.47
C PHE A 36 4.57 -5.45 -5.62
N ARG A 37 4.72 -6.73 -5.27
CA ARG A 37 4.75 -7.83 -6.23
C ARG A 37 3.54 -8.72 -5.98
N PRO A 38 2.50 -8.66 -6.83
CA PRO A 38 1.32 -9.51 -6.66
C PRO A 38 1.68 -10.98 -6.86
N HIS A 39 0.99 -11.87 -6.15
CA HIS A 39 1.17 -13.30 -6.32
C HIS A 39 0.68 -13.77 -7.70
N LYS A 40 -0.31 -13.12 -8.26
CA LYS A 40 -0.72 -13.35 -9.65
C LYS A 40 0.13 -12.50 -10.57
N LYS A 41 0.78 -13.13 -11.54
CA LYS A 41 1.61 -12.45 -12.53
C LYS A 41 0.76 -11.53 -13.41
N ASP A 42 1.40 -10.48 -13.91
CA ASP A 42 0.83 -9.53 -14.87
C ASP A 42 -0.36 -8.75 -14.35
N LYS A 43 -0.49 -8.66 -13.03
CA LYS A 43 -1.58 -7.93 -12.39
C LYS A 43 -1.07 -6.55 -11.95
N ARG A 44 -1.55 -5.51 -12.60
CA ARG A 44 -1.19 -4.13 -12.25
C ARG A 44 -2.28 -3.51 -11.40
N LEU A 45 -1.89 -2.87 -10.31
CA LEU A 45 -2.85 -2.26 -9.38
C LEU A 45 -3.72 -1.20 -10.05
N SER A 46 -3.13 -0.40 -10.94
CA SER A 46 -3.85 0.67 -11.65
C SER A 46 -4.94 0.16 -12.57
N GLU A 47 -4.88 -1.10 -12.97
CA GLU A 47 -5.84 -1.72 -13.86
C GLU A 47 -6.95 -2.47 -13.15
N GLN A 48 -6.89 -2.56 -11.81
CA GLN A 48 -7.88 -3.27 -11.02
C GLN A 48 -9.05 -2.37 -10.66
N GLU A 49 -10.19 -3.00 -10.34
CA GLU A 49 -11.38 -2.27 -9.92
C GLU A 49 -11.21 -1.73 -8.50
N THR A 50 -12.00 -0.70 -8.18
CA THR A 50 -12.03 -0.15 -6.83
C THR A 50 -12.60 -1.19 -5.84
N TYR A 51 -12.20 -1.07 -4.57
CA TYR A 51 -12.59 -1.99 -3.48
C TYR A 51 -12.20 -3.44 -3.74
N THR A 52 -11.07 -3.65 -4.41
CA THR A 52 -10.52 -4.99 -4.62
C THR A 52 -9.34 -5.25 -3.71
N ILE A 53 -9.14 -6.51 -3.36
CA ILE A 53 -8.09 -6.97 -2.45
C ILE A 53 -7.08 -7.79 -3.24
N HIS A 54 -5.81 -7.53 -3.01
CA HIS A 54 -4.73 -8.21 -3.74
C HIS A 54 -3.67 -8.72 -2.78
N TYR A 55 -3.27 -9.95 -3.00
CA TYR A 55 -2.23 -10.62 -2.22
C TYR A 55 -0.88 -10.46 -2.89
N GLY A 56 0.15 -10.23 -2.10
CA GLY A 56 1.50 -10.16 -2.65
C GLY A 56 2.54 -9.87 -1.60
N THR A 57 3.70 -9.41 -2.06
CA THR A 57 4.84 -9.09 -1.21
C THR A 57 5.31 -7.69 -1.46
N ILE A 58 5.81 -7.06 -0.40
CA ILE A 58 6.53 -5.79 -0.51
C ILE A 58 8.01 -6.09 -0.66
N MET A 59 8.62 -5.47 -1.67
CA MET A 59 10.01 -5.69 -2.02
C MET A 59 10.82 -4.41 -1.86
N ASP A 60 12.04 -4.56 -1.35
CA ASP A 60 13.07 -3.53 -1.42
C ASP A 60 14.15 -4.09 -2.37
N GLY A 61 14.06 -3.70 -3.64
CA GLY A 61 14.90 -4.32 -4.66
C GLY A 61 14.61 -5.81 -4.76
N LYS A 62 15.56 -6.64 -4.36
CA LYS A 62 15.41 -8.11 -4.36
C LYS A 62 15.04 -8.67 -3.00
N GLU A 63 15.00 -7.84 -1.96
CA GLU A 63 14.69 -8.28 -0.61
C GLU A 63 13.18 -8.22 -0.37
N THR A 64 12.63 -9.34 0.13
CA THR A 64 11.23 -9.39 0.56
C THR A 64 11.11 -8.84 1.96
N LEU A 65 10.32 -7.79 2.14
CA LEU A 65 10.11 -7.19 3.45
C LEU A 65 8.95 -7.81 4.20
N ASP A 66 7.85 -8.09 3.49
CA ASP A 66 6.65 -8.63 4.13
C ASP A 66 5.70 -9.20 3.10
N GLU A 67 4.87 -10.15 3.52
CA GLU A 67 3.70 -10.58 2.76
C GLU A 67 2.52 -9.73 3.20
N VAL A 68 1.79 -9.17 2.24
CA VAL A 68 0.79 -8.16 2.53
C VAL A 68 -0.50 -8.41 1.75
N ILE A 69 -1.55 -7.76 2.24
CA ILE A 69 -2.79 -7.61 1.51
C ILE A 69 -2.89 -6.14 1.13
N VAL A 70 -3.20 -5.87 -0.12
CA VAL A 70 -3.37 -4.51 -0.63
C VAL A 70 -4.84 -4.32 -0.99
N LEU A 71 -5.43 -3.27 -0.45
CA LEU A 71 -6.80 -2.85 -0.75
C LEU A 71 -6.75 -1.58 -1.58
N LEU A 72 -7.42 -1.60 -2.73
CA LEU A 72 -7.48 -0.46 -3.63
C LEU A 72 -8.79 0.29 -3.49
N MET A 73 -8.70 1.60 -3.48
CA MET A 73 -9.87 2.48 -3.50
C MET A 73 -9.61 3.60 -4.50
N LYS A 74 -10.37 3.62 -5.58
CA LYS A 74 -10.25 4.67 -6.61
C LYS A 74 -11.14 5.85 -6.26
N GLY A 75 -10.60 7.08 -6.36
CA GLY A 75 -11.40 8.27 -6.18
C GLY A 75 -12.48 8.42 -7.24
N PRO A 76 -13.60 9.08 -6.94
CA PRO A 76 -13.90 9.72 -5.66
C PRO A 76 -14.47 8.76 -4.58
N HIS A 77 -14.56 7.47 -4.86
CA HIS A 77 -15.14 6.45 -3.97
C HIS A 77 -14.06 5.87 -3.05
N SER A 78 -13.41 6.72 -2.29
CA SER A 78 -12.37 6.32 -1.33
C SER A 78 -12.55 7.12 -0.05
N TYR A 79 -11.79 6.76 1.00
CA TYR A 79 -11.85 7.48 2.26
C TYR A 79 -11.44 8.95 2.14
N THR A 80 -10.58 9.26 1.20
CA THR A 80 -10.02 10.60 1.03
C THR A 80 -10.57 11.32 -0.21
N ALA A 81 -11.50 10.71 -0.94
CA ALA A 81 -11.98 11.12 -2.26
C ALA A 81 -10.88 11.12 -3.34
N GLU A 82 -9.70 10.64 -3.02
CA GLU A 82 -8.55 10.45 -3.94
C GLU A 82 -8.29 8.97 -4.12
N ASP A 83 -7.42 8.63 -5.05
CA ASP A 83 -6.92 7.26 -5.16
C ASP A 83 -6.19 6.89 -3.89
N THR A 84 -6.54 5.75 -3.31
CA THR A 84 -6.00 5.31 -2.03
C THR A 84 -5.62 3.84 -2.11
N VAL A 85 -4.47 3.51 -1.55
CA VAL A 85 -4.01 2.14 -1.38
C VAL A 85 -3.79 1.89 0.10
N GLU A 86 -4.42 0.85 0.65
CA GLU A 86 -4.10 0.36 1.98
C GLU A 86 -3.24 -0.88 1.87
N ILE A 87 -2.19 -0.92 2.66
CA ILE A 87 -1.30 -2.08 2.74
C ILE A 87 -1.38 -2.63 4.16
N ASP A 88 -1.90 -3.84 4.29
CA ASP A 88 -2.00 -4.53 5.57
C ASP A 88 -0.76 -5.39 5.77
N CYS A 89 0.03 -5.05 6.78
CA CYS A 89 1.36 -5.61 7.01
C CYS A 89 1.38 -6.45 8.28
N HIS A 90 2.28 -7.44 8.32
CA HIS A 90 2.45 -8.33 9.47
C HIS A 90 3.81 -8.19 10.14
N GLY A 91 4.75 -7.49 9.52
CA GLY A 91 6.14 -7.43 9.95
C GLY A 91 6.46 -6.55 11.16
N GLY A 92 5.42 -5.93 11.75
CA GLY A 92 5.62 -5.08 12.92
C GLY A 92 6.05 -3.66 12.57
N VAL A 93 6.31 -2.87 13.62
CA VAL A 93 6.57 -1.42 13.50
C VAL A 93 7.80 -1.14 12.64
N PHE A 94 8.85 -1.92 12.81
CA PHE A 94 10.10 -1.71 12.08
C PHE A 94 9.90 -1.85 10.57
N VAL A 95 9.20 -2.92 10.16
CA VAL A 95 8.92 -3.17 8.75
C VAL A 95 7.99 -2.11 8.19
N MET A 96 6.97 -1.69 8.95
CA MET A 96 6.05 -0.64 8.53
C MET A 96 6.76 0.68 8.26
N LYS A 97 7.70 1.06 9.12
CA LYS A 97 8.48 2.28 8.91
C LYS A 97 9.34 2.18 7.66
N LYS A 98 9.92 1.01 7.41
CA LYS A 98 10.72 0.79 6.21
C LYS A 98 9.87 0.89 4.94
N ILE A 99 8.67 0.33 4.95
CA ILE A 99 7.75 0.40 3.82
C ILE A 99 7.37 1.85 3.53
N VAL A 100 7.04 2.63 4.55
CA VAL A 100 6.70 4.05 4.37
C VAL A 100 7.88 4.81 3.76
N THR A 101 9.09 4.49 4.16
CA THR A 101 10.30 5.12 3.62
C THR A 101 10.48 4.79 2.12
N LEU A 102 10.11 3.59 1.69
CA LEU A 102 10.17 3.20 0.29
C LEU A 102 9.14 3.92 -0.59
N CYS A 103 8.03 4.30 0.00
CA CYS A 103 7.01 5.10 -0.69
C CYS A 103 7.47 6.57 -0.84
#